data_b229822c099057e824caf15efcac2234
#
_entry.id   b229822c099057e824caf15efcac2234
#
_cell.length_a   1.000
_cell.length_b   1.000
_cell.length_c   1.000
_cell.angle_alpha   90.00
_cell.angle_beta   90.00
_cell.angle_gamma   90.00
#
_symmetry.space_group_name_H-M   'P 1'
#
loop_
_entity.id
_entity.type
_entity.pdbx_description
1 polymer ?
#
loop_
_entity_poly.entity_id
_entity_poly.type
_entity_poly.pdbx_seq_one_letter_code
_entity_poly.pdbx_strand_id
1 'polypeptide(L)'
;ARQIEILRTAASLLRPGGRLVYSTCTFEPQENEGTISTFLQEHPDFSVIPIGSPYFSPGRPDWIADPAAGLEGTARLWPHHLRGEGHFAAVLQKSGDAPGRQIPTEPGIKAPKEVAEFASTAGAALPEGKFVPFGARVFLAPEELPMLRGLRVLRCGLELGELRKGRLDPAHAWALWLQTGALTLDLDRNGPLLRRYMAGE
;
A
#
# COMPACT_ATOMS: atom_id res chain seq x y z
N ALA A 1 -12.19 -0.21 21.99
CA ALA A 1 -11.21 0.58 22.72
C ALA A 1 -9.96 0.84 21.89
N ARG A 2 -9.21 -0.19 21.42
CA ARG A 2 -7.94 0.00 20.70
C ARG A 2 -8.10 0.69 19.34
N GLN A 3 -9.15 0.37 18.58
CA GLN A 3 -9.40 0.96 17.25
C GLN A 3 -9.58 2.48 17.34
N ILE A 4 -10.34 2.97 18.31
CA ILE A 4 -10.59 4.42 18.46
C ILE A 4 -9.29 5.17 18.82
N GLU A 5 -8.42 4.60 19.62
CA GLU A 5 -7.12 5.21 19.96
C GLU A 5 -6.19 5.30 18.73
N ILE A 6 -6.21 4.26 17.88
CA ILE A 6 -5.46 4.29 16.61
C ILE A 6 -6.01 5.40 15.71
N LEU A 7 -7.35 5.53 15.59
CA LEU A 7 -7.98 6.57 14.79
C LEU A 7 -7.65 7.98 15.31
N ARG A 8 -7.71 8.21 16.62
CA ARG A 8 -7.32 9.49 17.24
C ARG A 8 -5.87 9.86 16.91
N THR A 9 -4.97 8.89 17.03
CA THR A 9 -3.56 9.09 16.69
C THR A 9 -3.39 9.40 15.21
N ALA A 10 -4.04 8.65 14.31
CA ALA A 10 -4.00 8.88 12.87
C ALA A 10 -4.57 10.26 12.50
N ALA A 11 -5.67 10.67 13.13
CA ALA A 11 -6.29 11.98 12.92
C ALA A 11 -5.37 13.14 13.28
N SER A 12 -4.57 12.98 14.36
CA SER A 12 -3.59 14.00 14.77
C SER A 12 -2.45 14.20 13.77
N LEU A 13 -2.17 13.21 12.97
CA LEU A 13 -1.13 13.25 11.93
C LEU A 13 -1.64 13.85 10.62
N LEU A 14 -2.97 13.94 10.44
CA LEU A 14 -3.56 14.47 9.23
C LEU A 14 -3.59 15.99 9.22
N ARG A 15 -3.14 16.56 8.12
CA ARG A 15 -3.34 17.98 7.81
C ARG A 15 -4.81 18.26 7.48
N PRO A 16 -5.28 19.52 7.61
CA PRO A 16 -6.56 19.93 7.04
C PRO A 16 -6.67 19.50 5.56
N GLY A 17 -7.84 19.06 5.14
CA GLY A 17 -8.05 18.49 3.81
C GLY A 17 -7.52 17.06 3.60
N GLY A 18 -6.91 16.45 4.60
CA GLY A 18 -6.38 15.09 4.54
C GLY A 18 -7.48 14.02 4.58
N ARG A 19 -7.19 12.84 4.01
CA ARG A 19 -8.08 11.66 4.03
C ARG A 19 -7.52 10.58 4.94
N LEU A 20 -8.41 9.89 5.63
CA LEU A 20 -8.14 8.74 6.47
C LEU A 20 -9.02 7.58 6.02
N VAL A 21 -8.42 6.43 5.80
CA VAL A 21 -9.14 5.19 5.49
C VAL A 21 -9.07 4.27 6.69
N TYR A 22 -10.24 3.83 7.15
CA TYR A 22 -10.38 2.83 8.19
C TYR A 22 -10.96 1.56 7.59
N SER A 23 -10.41 0.40 7.92
CA SER A 23 -10.95 -0.88 7.49
C SER A 23 -10.77 -1.96 8.53
N THR A 24 -11.68 -2.92 8.53
CA THR A 24 -11.64 -4.12 9.37
C THR A 24 -12.01 -5.35 8.56
N CYS A 25 -11.65 -6.53 9.06
CA CYS A 25 -12.11 -7.82 8.54
C CYS A 25 -13.20 -8.46 9.41
N THR A 26 -13.80 -7.70 10.32
CA THR A 26 -14.90 -8.17 11.17
C THR A 26 -16.26 -7.71 10.64
N PHE A 27 -17.31 -8.44 10.99
CA PHE A 27 -18.71 -8.04 10.75
C PHE A 27 -19.34 -7.32 11.92
N GLU A 28 -18.64 -7.24 13.06
CA GLU A 28 -19.14 -6.68 14.31
C GLU A 28 -19.44 -5.17 14.17
N PRO A 29 -20.72 -4.75 14.32
CA PRO A 29 -21.10 -3.34 14.12
C PRO A 29 -20.39 -2.38 15.08
N GLN A 30 -20.09 -2.80 16.30
CA GLN A 30 -19.41 -1.96 17.29
C GLN A 30 -17.95 -1.68 16.91
N GLU A 31 -17.30 -2.59 16.21
CA GLU A 31 -15.95 -2.40 15.68
C GLU A 31 -15.94 -1.60 14.36
N ASN A 32 -17.05 -1.56 13.67
CA ASN A 32 -17.26 -0.92 12.37
C ASN A 32 -17.94 0.45 12.54
N GLU A 33 -19.25 0.51 12.31
CA GLU A 33 -20.02 1.76 12.40
C GLU A 33 -19.92 2.39 13.77
N GLY A 34 -19.90 1.59 14.86
CA GLY A 34 -19.77 2.08 16.22
C GLY A 34 -18.46 2.81 16.48
N THR A 35 -17.35 2.26 15.98
CA THR A 35 -16.04 2.92 16.07
C THR A 35 -16.02 4.23 15.26
N ILE A 36 -16.55 4.22 14.03
CA ILE A 36 -16.60 5.44 13.21
C ILE A 36 -17.55 6.47 13.79
N SER A 37 -18.73 6.05 14.31
CA SER A 37 -19.66 6.96 14.97
C SER A 37 -19.02 7.67 16.16
N THR A 38 -18.40 6.92 17.06
CA THR A 38 -17.67 7.50 18.20
C THR A 38 -16.58 8.48 17.75
N PHE A 39 -15.83 8.10 16.73
CA PHE A 39 -14.78 8.97 16.18
C PHE A 39 -15.34 10.28 15.63
N LEU A 40 -16.42 10.24 14.85
CA LEU A 40 -17.04 11.44 14.26
C LEU A 40 -17.67 12.35 15.31
N GLN A 41 -18.23 11.80 16.39
CA GLN A 41 -18.75 12.58 17.52
C GLN A 41 -17.64 13.31 18.27
N GLU A 42 -16.46 12.71 18.41
CA GLU A 42 -15.29 13.31 19.02
C GLU A 42 -14.54 14.30 18.11
N HIS A 43 -14.66 14.12 16.80
CA HIS A 43 -13.94 14.87 15.77
C HIS A 43 -14.91 15.49 14.76
N PRO A 44 -15.61 16.58 15.12
CA PRO A 44 -16.58 17.25 14.24
C PRO A 44 -15.93 17.91 13.01
N ASP A 45 -14.60 17.96 12.96
CA ASP A 45 -13.81 18.36 11.80
C ASP A 45 -13.64 17.25 10.76
N PHE A 46 -14.20 16.05 10.99
CA PHE A 46 -14.22 14.96 10.04
C PHE A 46 -15.63 14.65 9.50
N SER A 47 -15.69 14.18 8.28
CA SER A 47 -16.91 13.66 7.64
C SER A 47 -16.62 12.40 6.85
N VAL A 48 -17.66 11.58 6.63
CA VAL A 48 -17.56 10.40 5.75
C VAL A 48 -17.59 10.84 4.30
N ILE A 49 -16.65 10.33 3.49
CA ILE A 49 -16.75 10.38 2.04
C ILE A 49 -17.45 9.10 1.57
N PRO A 50 -18.58 9.18 0.88
CA PRO A 50 -19.29 7.99 0.41
C PRO A 50 -18.43 7.12 -0.51
N ILE A 51 -18.40 5.82 -0.24
CA ILE A 51 -17.76 4.81 -1.09
C ILE A 51 -18.79 4.35 -2.13
N GLY A 52 -18.82 5.02 -3.27
CA GLY A 52 -19.74 4.70 -4.35
C GLY A 52 -19.26 3.51 -5.17
N SER A 53 -19.69 2.29 -4.81
CA SER A 53 -19.41 1.09 -5.59
C SER A 53 -20.67 0.23 -5.71
N PRO A 54 -21.04 -0.24 -6.91
CA PRO A 54 -22.20 -1.11 -7.08
C PRO A 54 -21.99 -2.51 -6.48
N TYR A 55 -20.78 -2.84 -6.10
CA TYR A 55 -20.44 -4.16 -5.54
C TYR A 55 -20.47 -4.19 -4.02
N PHE A 56 -20.56 -3.03 -3.35
CA PHE A 56 -20.48 -2.93 -1.90
C PHE A 56 -21.84 -2.57 -1.33
N SER A 57 -22.19 -3.13 -0.18
CA SER A 57 -23.35 -2.69 0.57
C SER A 57 -23.02 -1.44 1.38
N PRO A 58 -23.97 -0.52 1.55
CA PRO A 58 -23.78 0.63 2.43
C PRO A 58 -23.56 0.20 3.88
N GLY A 59 -22.96 1.06 4.67
CA GLY A 59 -22.90 0.90 6.12
C GLY A 59 -24.29 0.85 6.74
N ARG A 60 -24.37 0.32 7.95
CA ARG A 60 -25.61 0.03 8.66
C ARG A 60 -25.72 0.84 9.96
N PRO A 61 -26.03 2.14 9.88
CA PRO A 61 -26.23 2.97 11.08
C PRO A 61 -27.32 2.44 11.99
N ASP A 62 -28.31 1.74 11.45
CA ASP A 62 -29.41 1.09 12.18
C ASP A 62 -28.96 -0.08 13.08
N TRP A 63 -27.72 -0.53 12.99
CA TRP A 63 -27.18 -1.63 13.81
C TRP A 63 -26.46 -1.15 15.08
N ILE A 64 -26.36 0.15 15.29
CA ILE A 64 -25.71 0.74 16.45
C ILE A 64 -26.64 1.77 17.13
N ALA A 65 -26.43 1.95 18.43
CA ALA A 65 -27.06 3.04 19.13
C ALA A 65 -26.35 4.37 18.79
N ASP A 66 -27.11 5.44 18.67
CA ASP A 66 -26.63 6.83 18.49
C ASP A 66 -25.65 6.99 17.30
N PRO A 67 -26.08 6.69 16.06
CA PRO A 67 -25.24 6.79 14.88
C PRO A 67 -24.93 8.24 14.51
N ALA A 68 -23.65 8.55 14.25
CA ALA A 68 -23.27 9.79 13.62
C ALA A 68 -23.78 9.86 12.17
N ALA A 69 -23.95 11.07 11.65
CA ALA A 69 -24.39 11.27 10.28
C ALA A 69 -23.36 10.77 9.25
N GLY A 70 -23.84 10.23 8.13
CA GLY A 70 -23.04 9.82 6.99
C GLY A 70 -22.50 8.40 7.05
N LEU A 71 -22.81 7.62 8.07
CA LEU A 71 -22.35 6.22 8.20
C LEU A 71 -22.85 5.32 7.07
N GLU A 72 -23.98 5.63 6.44
CA GLU A 72 -24.47 4.97 5.23
C GLU A 72 -23.49 5.09 4.04
N GLY A 73 -22.62 6.10 4.07
CA GLY A 73 -21.55 6.28 3.09
C GLY A 73 -20.34 5.34 3.26
N THR A 74 -20.27 4.61 4.36
CA THR A 74 -19.27 3.55 4.56
C THR A 74 -19.63 2.31 3.74
N ALA A 75 -18.75 1.32 3.66
CA ALA A 75 -18.98 0.13 2.85
C ALA A 75 -18.80 -1.14 3.65
N ARG A 76 -19.72 -2.09 3.42
CA ARG A 76 -19.62 -3.48 3.84
C ARG A 76 -19.45 -4.40 2.65
N LEU A 77 -18.39 -5.18 2.68
CA LEU A 77 -18.04 -6.17 1.66
C LEU A 77 -18.43 -7.55 2.18
N TRP A 78 -19.45 -8.14 1.57
CA TRP A 78 -20.00 -9.41 2.02
C TRP A 78 -19.46 -10.58 1.19
N PRO A 79 -19.00 -11.69 1.80
CA PRO A 79 -18.45 -12.82 1.06
C PRO A 79 -19.48 -13.56 0.18
N HIS A 80 -20.77 -13.37 0.42
CA HIS A 80 -21.83 -13.93 -0.44
C HIS A 80 -22.16 -13.03 -1.66
N HIS A 81 -21.66 -11.80 -1.69
CA HIS A 81 -21.77 -10.89 -2.84
C HIS A 81 -20.48 -10.80 -3.64
N LEU A 82 -19.34 -11.00 -2.99
CA LEU A 82 -18.00 -10.83 -3.56
C LEU A 82 -17.13 -12.06 -3.27
N ARG A 83 -16.25 -12.41 -4.20
CA ARG A 83 -15.24 -13.44 -3.93
C ARG A 83 -14.17 -12.85 -3.02
N GLY A 84 -14.12 -13.28 -1.78
CA GLY A 84 -13.16 -12.83 -0.77
C GLY A 84 -13.69 -13.00 0.64
N GLU A 85 -12.90 -12.56 1.59
CA GLU A 85 -13.29 -12.45 2.99
C GLU A 85 -14.19 -11.23 3.17
N GLY A 86 -14.92 -11.16 4.27
CA GLY A 86 -15.73 -9.98 4.56
C GLY A 86 -14.87 -8.82 5.06
N HIS A 87 -15.25 -7.59 4.70
CA HIS A 87 -14.56 -6.37 5.15
C HIS A 87 -15.56 -5.26 5.41
N PHE A 88 -15.14 -4.32 6.24
CA PHE A 88 -15.75 -3.01 6.39
C PHE A 88 -14.74 -1.95 5.98
N ALA A 89 -15.18 -0.87 5.36
CA ALA A 89 -14.34 0.27 5.01
C ALA A 89 -15.08 1.59 5.22
N ALA A 90 -14.36 2.57 5.74
CA ALA A 90 -14.81 3.96 5.84
C ALA A 90 -13.72 4.89 5.32
N VAL A 91 -14.09 5.86 4.50
CA VAL A 91 -13.22 6.94 4.05
C VAL A 91 -13.65 8.21 4.75
N LEU A 92 -12.74 8.83 5.49
CA LEU A 92 -12.98 10.03 6.28
C LEU A 92 -12.17 11.19 5.69
N GLN A 93 -12.78 12.37 5.64
CA GLN A 93 -12.16 13.60 5.18
C GLN A 93 -12.07 14.59 6.35
N LYS A 94 -10.86 15.08 6.60
CA LYS A 94 -10.66 16.20 7.53
C LYS A 94 -11.04 17.51 6.84
N SER A 95 -11.81 18.35 7.52
CA SER A 95 -12.23 19.66 7.01
C SER A 95 -11.05 20.62 6.84
N GLY A 96 -11.29 21.69 6.09
CA GLY A 96 -10.30 22.71 5.81
C GLY A 96 -9.38 22.35 4.64
N ASP A 97 -8.54 23.30 4.31
CA ASP A 97 -7.50 23.17 3.29
C ASP A 97 -6.18 23.69 3.89
N ALA A 98 -5.11 22.99 3.61
CA ALA A 98 -3.78 23.45 3.96
C ALA A 98 -2.89 23.38 2.75
N PRO A 99 -2.14 24.46 2.45
CA PRO A 99 -1.18 24.40 1.37
C PRO A 99 -0.23 23.23 1.58
N GLY A 100 0.01 22.48 0.52
CA GLY A 100 0.94 21.36 0.56
C GLY A 100 2.30 21.84 1.04
N ARG A 101 2.79 21.27 2.15
CA ARG A 101 4.18 21.50 2.56
C ARG A 101 5.08 20.78 1.56
N GLN A 102 6.01 21.51 0.94
CA GLN A 102 7.08 20.87 0.20
C GLN A 102 7.95 20.08 1.18
N ILE A 103 7.91 18.76 1.06
CA ILE A 103 8.76 17.86 1.86
C ILE A 103 10.01 17.63 1.02
N PRO A 104 11.21 17.83 1.58
CA PRO A 104 12.45 17.46 0.89
C PRO A 104 12.39 15.98 0.47
N THR A 105 12.74 15.73 -0.77
CA THR A 105 12.76 14.36 -1.31
C THR A 105 14.13 13.74 -1.19
N GLU A 106 14.17 12.41 -1.09
CA GLU A 106 15.41 11.65 -1.07
C GLU A 106 16.16 11.87 -2.39
N PRO A 107 17.46 12.17 -2.37
CA PRO A 107 18.23 12.31 -3.58
C PRO A 107 18.35 10.95 -4.29
N GLY A 108 18.13 10.97 -5.61
CA GLY A 108 18.40 9.81 -6.46
C GLY A 108 19.86 9.79 -6.92
N ILE A 109 20.31 8.63 -7.35
CA ILE A 109 21.56 8.46 -8.08
C ILE A 109 21.27 8.05 -9.53
N LYS A 110 22.28 8.14 -10.39
CA LYS A 110 22.23 7.48 -11.71
C LYS A 110 22.12 5.97 -11.53
N ALA A 111 21.51 5.29 -12.49
CA ALA A 111 21.44 3.83 -12.50
C ALA A 111 22.86 3.26 -12.28
N PRO A 112 23.08 2.42 -11.26
CA PRO A 112 24.35 1.75 -11.09
C PRO A 112 24.70 0.91 -12.32
N LYS A 113 25.98 0.85 -12.65
CA LYS A 113 26.49 0.11 -13.81
C LYS A 113 26.03 -1.36 -13.77
N GLU A 114 26.11 -1.97 -12.60
CA GLU A 114 25.73 -3.37 -12.39
C GLU A 114 24.24 -3.63 -12.65
N VAL A 115 23.38 -2.66 -12.35
CA VAL A 115 21.94 -2.71 -12.66
C VAL A 115 21.71 -2.66 -14.17
N ALA A 116 22.41 -1.74 -14.86
CA ALA A 116 22.30 -1.61 -16.32
C ALA A 116 22.86 -2.83 -17.06
N GLU A 117 24.00 -3.36 -16.60
CA GLU A 117 24.61 -4.58 -17.16
C GLU A 117 23.69 -5.80 -16.97
N PHE A 118 23.11 -5.96 -15.78
CA PHE A 118 22.16 -7.03 -15.55
C PHE A 118 20.93 -6.90 -16.45
N ALA A 119 20.32 -5.70 -16.52
CA ALA A 119 19.17 -5.48 -17.42
C ALA A 119 19.49 -5.85 -18.88
N SER A 120 20.65 -5.41 -19.38
CA SER A 120 21.12 -5.78 -20.73
C SER A 120 21.28 -7.27 -20.91
N THR A 121 21.90 -7.97 -19.97
CA THR A 121 22.11 -9.42 -20.01
C THR A 121 20.80 -10.20 -19.93
N ALA A 122 19.87 -9.73 -19.10
CA ALA A 122 18.54 -10.31 -18.94
C ALA A 122 17.61 -10.00 -20.13
N GLY A 123 18.03 -9.17 -21.10
CA GLY A 123 17.16 -8.69 -22.17
C GLY A 123 15.94 -7.93 -21.66
N ALA A 124 16.08 -7.30 -20.50
CA ALA A 124 15.05 -6.53 -19.83
C ALA A 124 15.26 -5.04 -20.05
N ALA A 125 14.18 -4.27 -20.07
CA ALA A 125 14.28 -2.82 -20.06
C ALA A 125 14.86 -2.35 -18.71
N LEU A 126 15.80 -1.40 -18.77
CA LEU A 126 16.23 -0.68 -17.57
C LEU A 126 15.05 0.14 -17.06
N PRO A 127 14.62 -0.04 -15.80
CA PRO A 127 13.50 0.72 -15.28
C PRO A 127 13.84 2.21 -15.22
N GLU A 128 12.89 3.04 -15.66
CA GLU A 128 13.00 4.49 -15.54
C GLU A 128 12.55 4.94 -14.16
N GLY A 129 13.23 5.94 -13.60
CA GLY A 129 12.91 6.54 -12.31
C GLY A 129 14.12 6.83 -11.45
N LYS A 130 13.85 7.10 -10.20
CA LYS A 130 14.84 7.48 -9.19
C LYS A 130 15.48 6.22 -8.57
N PHE A 131 16.78 6.05 -8.75
CA PHE A 131 17.52 4.98 -8.09
C PHE A 131 17.98 5.45 -6.71
N VAL A 132 17.65 4.68 -5.67
CA VAL A 132 18.01 5.00 -4.28
C VAL A 132 18.81 3.85 -3.69
N PRO A 133 20.10 4.07 -3.31
CA PRO A 133 20.87 3.09 -2.61
C PRO A 133 20.49 3.04 -1.13
N PHE A 134 20.35 1.85 -0.57
CA PHE A 134 20.10 1.63 0.84
C PHE A 134 21.01 0.50 1.37
N GLY A 135 22.15 0.86 1.91
CA GLY A 135 23.24 -0.08 2.15
C GLY A 135 23.78 -0.65 0.84
N ALA A 136 23.85 -1.96 0.73
CA ALA A 136 24.27 -2.64 -0.50
C ALA A 136 23.09 -2.81 -1.50
N ARG A 137 21.84 -2.56 -1.10
CA ARG A 137 20.66 -2.71 -1.93
C ARG A 137 20.38 -1.47 -2.75
N VAL A 138 19.79 -1.69 -3.94
CA VAL A 138 19.36 -0.62 -4.84
C VAL A 138 17.86 -0.75 -5.06
N PHE A 139 17.17 0.37 -4.91
CA PHE A 139 15.73 0.47 -5.12
C PHE A 139 15.41 1.43 -6.26
N LEU A 140 14.35 1.14 -7.00
CA LEU A 140 13.66 2.09 -7.83
C LEU A 140 12.55 2.72 -7.01
N ALA A 141 12.62 4.02 -6.79
CA ALA A 141 11.72 4.76 -5.92
C ALA A 141 10.91 5.80 -6.70
N PRO A 142 9.73 6.23 -6.18
CA PRO A 142 8.99 7.34 -6.74
C PRO A 142 9.76 8.65 -6.61
N GLU A 143 9.52 9.58 -7.54
CA GLU A 143 10.19 10.89 -7.54
C GLU A 143 9.92 11.69 -6.25
N GLU A 144 8.73 11.55 -5.68
CA GLU A 144 8.27 12.24 -4.47
C GLU A 144 8.67 11.52 -3.18
N LEU A 145 9.54 10.50 -3.25
CA LEU A 145 9.98 9.79 -2.03
C LEU A 145 10.53 10.80 -1.00
N PRO A 146 9.93 10.93 0.19
CA PRO A 146 10.42 11.83 1.22
C PRO A 146 11.82 11.47 1.69
N MET A 147 12.55 12.47 2.22
CA MET A 147 13.84 12.25 2.84
C MET A 147 13.78 11.14 3.90
N LEU A 148 14.62 10.14 3.77
CA LEU A 148 14.62 8.93 4.63
C LEU A 148 15.45 9.09 5.90
N ARG A 149 16.21 10.18 6.01
CA ARG A 149 17.10 10.42 7.15
C ARG A 149 16.33 10.41 8.47
N GLY A 150 16.79 9.60 9.41
CA GLY A 150 16.17 9.48 10.75
C GLY A 150 14.99 8.52 10.82
N LEU A 151 14.62 7.89 9.70
CA LEU A 151 13.55 6.89 9.66
C LEU A 151 14.12 5.48 9.67
N ARG A 152 13.41 4.55 10.32
CA ARG A 152 13.65 3.11 10.17
C ARG A 152 12.91 2.64 8.91
N VAL A 153 13.64 2.58 7.80
CA VAL A 153 13.08 2.21 6.50
C VAL A 153 13.17 0.69 6.32
N LEU A 154 12.05 0.06 6.02
CA LEU A 154 12.00 -1.37 5.67
C LEU A 154 12.15 -1.55 4.16
N ARG A 155 11.50 -0.68 3.38
CA ARG A 155 11.53 -0.68 1.92
C ARG A 155 11.20 0.74 1.43
N CYS A 156 11.95 1.23 0.44
CA CYS A 156 11.72 2.59 -0.10
C CYS A 156 11.23 2.60 -1.55
N GLY A 157 10.98 1.44 -2.13
CA GLY A 157 10.50 1.28 -3.50
C GLY A 157 10.60 -0.15 -3.98
N LEU A 158 10.67 -0.35 -5.31
CA LEU A 158 10.94 -1.65 -5.92
C LEU A 158 12.42 -2.02 -5.69
N GLU A 159 12.68 -3.09 -4.97
CA GLU A 159 14.03 -3.61 -4.78
C GLU A 159 14.52 -4.25 -6.09
N LEU A 160 15.62 -3.71 -6.63
CA LEU A 160 16.24 -4.21 -7.85
C LEU A 160 17.26 -5.30 -7.57
N GLY A 161 17.94 -5.23 -6.45
CA GLY A 161 18.93 -6.21 -6.05
C GLY A 161 19.97 -5.67 -5.09
N GLU A 162 20.96 -6.51 -4.80
CA GLU A 162 22.10 -6.19 -3.95
C GLU A 162 23.40 -6.07 -4.78
N LEU A 163 24.10 -4.94 -4.63
CA LEU A 163 25.38 -4.73 -5.29
C LEU A 163 26.46 -5.54 -4.56
N ARG A 164 27.13 -6.43 -5.27
CA ARG A 164 28.24 -7.23 -4.78
C ARG A 164 29.40 -7.19 -5.76
N LYS A 165 30.60 -6.86 -5.29
CA LYS A 165 31.90 -6.91 -6.02
C LYS A 165 31.78 -6.96 -7.56
N GLY A 166 31.25 -5.90 -8.16
CA GLY A 166 31.15 -5.76 -9.63
C GLY A 166 30.01 -6.53 -10.29
N ARG A 167 29.02 -6.99 -9.53
CA ARG A 167 27.80 -7.60 -10.07
C ARG A 167 26.57 -7.19 -9.24
N LEU A 168 25.39 -7.35 -9.82
CA LEU A 168 24.12 -7.29 -9.13
C LEU A 168 23.63 -8.71 -8.83
N ASP A 169 23.27 -8.97 -7.57
CA ASP A 169 22.40 -10.11 -7.23
C ASP A 169 20.95 -9.61 -7.31
N PRO A 170 20.18 -9.98 -8.35
CA PRO A 170 18.86 -9.39 -8.59
C PRO A 170 17.86 -9.83 -7.54
N ALA A 171 16.96 -8.92 -7.17
CA ALA A 171 15.89 -9.23 -6.25
C ALA A 171 14.70 -9.90 -6.95
N HIS A 172 14.05 -10.84 -6.27
CA HIS A 172 12.82 -11.48 -6.75
C HIS A 172 11.72 -10.46 -7.08
N ALA A 173 11.65 -9.34 -6.31
CA ALA A 173 10.68 -8.28 -6.57
C ALA A 173 10.85 -7.67 -7.96
N TRP A 174 12.09 -7.52 -8.47
CA TRP A 174 12.31 -7.05 -9.83
C TRP A 174 11.88 -8.07 -10.86
N ALA A 175 12.15 -9.36 -10.65
CA ALA A 175 11.68 -10.42 -11.55
C ALA A 175 10.14 -10.43 -11.67
N LEU A 176 9.42 -10.24 -10.57
CA LEU A 176 7.96 -10.14 -10.59
C LEU A 176 7.44 -8.86 -11.29
N TRP A 177 8.23 -7.78 -11.26
CA TRP A 177 7.88 -6.52 -11.92
C TRP A 177 8.13 -6.59 -13.44
N LEU A 178 9.13 -7.36 -13.89
CA LEU A 178 9.42 -7.56 -15.30
C LEU A 178 8.30 -8.38 -15.95
N GLN A 179 7.81 -7.90 -17.09
CA GLN A 179 6.79 -8.61 -17.87
C GLN A 179 7.42 -9.54 -18.93
N THR A 180 8.61 -9.18 -19.37
CA THR A 180 9.37 -9.93 -20.39
C THR A 180 10.86 -9.86 -20.10
N GLY A 181 11.59 -10.88 -20.48
CA GLY A 181 13.04 -10.92 -20.39
C GLY A 181 13.61 -12.08 -21.19
N ALA A 182 14.85 -11.98 -21.63
CA ALA A 182 15.55 -13.05 -22.35
C ALA A 182 15.92 -14.24 -21.45
N LEU A 183 16.10 -13.98 -20.14
CA LEU A 183 16.36 -15.02 -19.14
C LEU A 183 15.05 -15.55 -18.57
N THR A 184 14.23 -16.16 -19.42
CA THR A 184 12.95 -16.75 -19.06
C THR A 184 12.98 -18.24 -19.35
N LEU A 185 12.48 -19.04 -18.43
CA LEU A 185 12.30 -20.48 -18.60
C LEU A 185 10.81 -20.80 -18.52
N ASP A 186 10.24 -21.21 -19.65
CA ASP A 186 8.86 -21.68 -19.70
C ASP A 186 8.80 -23.14 -19.28
N LEU A 187 8.08 -23.41 -18.19
CA LEU A 187 7.91 -24.75 -17.66
C LEU A 187 6.50 -25.28 -17.95
N ASP A 188 6.41 -26.52 -18.43
CA ASP A 188 5.12 -27.19 -18.48
C ASP A 188 4.50 -27.27 -17.08
N ARG A 189 3.24 -26.80 -16.97
CA ARG A 189 2.48 -26.75 -15.72
C ARG A 189 2.39 -28.11 -15.00
N ASN A 190 2.40 -29.20 -15.75
CA ASN A 190 2.34 -30.58 -15.24
C ASN A 190 3.70 -31.29 -15.32
N GLY A 191 4.74 -30.59 -15.79
CA GLY A 191 6.07 -31.14 -16.03
C GLY A 191 6.87 -31.45 -14.75
N PRO A 192 7.81 -32.39 -14.84
CA PRO A 192 8.65 -32.74 -13.68
C PRO A 192 9.58 -31.60 -13.24
N LEU A 193 10.03 -30.74 -14.16
CA LEU A 193 10.88 -29.60 -13.84
C LEU A 193 10.16 -28.58 -12.95
N LEU A 194 8.88 -28.29 -13.23
CA LEU A 194 8.11 -27.41 -12.36
C LEU A 194 7.92 -28.01 -10.97
N ARG A 195 7.67 -29.31 -10.87
CA ARG A 195 7.53 -30.00 -9.56
C ARG A 195 8.81 -29.90 -8.76
N ARG A 196 9.97 -30.12 -9.37
CA ARG A 196 11.27 -29.98 -8.71
C ARG A 196 11.53 -28.55 -8.26
N TYR A 197 11.29 -27.57 -9.15
CA TYR A 197 11.38 -26.15 -8.81
C TYR A 197 10.49 -25.77 -7.61
N MET A 198 9.22 -26.23 -7.59
CA MET A 198 8.29 -25.99 -6.49
C MET A 198 8.71 -26.71 -5.20
N ALA A 199 9.46 -27.81 -5.28
CA ALA A 199 10.03 -28.52 -4.14
C ALA A 199 11.33 -27.89 -3.62
N GLY A 200 11.88 -26.88 -4.31
CA GLY A 200 13.16 -26.23 -3.97
C GLY A 200 14.39 -27.02 -4.39
N GLU A 201 14.28 -27.85 -5.44
CA GLU A 201 15.35 -28.69 -5.98
C GLU A 201 16.02 -28.04 -7.22
#